data_50129877a4736c1cab470653be6783e7
#
_entry.id   50129877a4736c1cab470653be6783e7
#
_cell.length_a   1.000
_cell.length_b   1.000
_cell.length_c   1.000
_cell.angle_alpha   90.00
_cell.angle_beta   90.00
_cell.angle_gamma   90.00
#
_symmetry.space_group_name_H-M   'P 1'
#
loop_
_entity.id
_entity.type
_entity.pdbx_description
1 polymer ?
#
loop_
_entity_poly.entity_id
_entity_poly.type
_entity_poly.pdbx_seq_one_letter_code
_entity_poly.pdbx_strand_id
1 'polypeptide(L)'
;MISVSEALESLTALVELGPEEIVPLHLAAGRVLVRPVEAARDQPPFAASAMDGYAVQTAGLAPGARYRVIGEAAAGHRFSGMVGEGEAVRIFTGAPLPQGAQHVLIQEDVKRDADGMIIVTEVDPKTHIRPSGSDFKRGEVIAAPRRLSPADVALLASMNHPLVPVRRKPVVAVISTGDELVMPGQNPRDDQIIASNCFGLKALLEESGAAVRILPIARDTIPALQMVFEFALTADLIVTIGGASVGDHDLVAKAGKSLGMQQSFYKVAMRPGKPLMAGRIKDTPMIGLPGNPVSSMVCGHVFLTPVIRHMLGLPAEQTRHTLAPLACAIARNGPREPVSYTHLTLPTKA
;
A
#
# COMPACT_ATOMS: atom_id res chain seq x y z
N MET A 1 2.12 -29.20 -19.31
CA MET A 1 1.47 -27.86 -19.35
C MET A 1 0.42 -27.86 -18.27
N ILE A 2 0.53 -26.95 -17.32
CA ILE A 2 -0.33 -26.85 -16.14
C ILE A 2 -1.30 -25.66 -16.29
N SER A 3 -2.37 -25.63 -15.51
CA SER A 3 -3.31 -24.50 -15.46
C SER A 3 -2.67 -23.27 -14.79
N VAL A 4 -3.34 -22.11 -14.89
CA VAL A 4 -2.90 -20.88 -14.20
C VAL A 4 -2.96 -21.06 -12.68
N SER A 5 -3.99 -21.73 -12.15
CA SER A 5 -4.12 -22.00 -10.72
C SER A 5 -3.00 -22.90 -10.20
N GLU A 6 -2.71 -24.02 -10.87
CA GLU A 6 -1.62 -24.92 -10.51
C GLU A 6 -0.25 -24.22 -10.59
N ALA A 7 -0.07 -23.31 -11.56
CA ALA A 7 1.13 -22.50 -11.66
C ALA A 7 1.27 -21.53 -10.46
N LEU A 8 0.21 -20.84 -10.08
CA LEU A 8 0.20 -19.95 -8.91
C LEU A 8 0.49 -20.71 -7.60
N GLU A 9 -0.13 -21.87 -7.40
CA GLU A 9 0.15 -22.74 -6.25
C GLU A 9 1.63 -23.16 -6.20
N SER A 10 2.16 -23.59 -7.34
CA SER A 10 3.58 -23.98 -7.45
C SER A 10 4.51 -22.79 -7.18
N LEU A 11 4.20 -21.60 -7.68
CA LEU A 11 5.01 -20.39 -7.48
C LEU A 11 4.98 -19.91 -6.02
N THR A 12 3.82 -19.93 -5.38
CA THR A 12 3.72 -19.57 -3.95
C THR A 12 4.42 -20.57 -3.05
N ALA A 13 4.45 -21.85 -3.42
CA ALA A 13 5.21 -22.87 -2.70
C ALA A 13 6.74 -22.75 -2.87
N LEU A 14 7.21 -22.05 -3.91
CA LEU A 14 8.64 -21.80 -4.13
C LEU A 14 9.20 -20.66 -3.26
N VAL A 15 8.37 -19.75 -2.81
CA VAL A 15 8.80 -18.55 -2.10
C VAL A 15 8.39 -18.61 -0.64
N GLU A 16 9.14 -17.92 0.19
CA GLU A 16 8.88 -17.84 1.63
C GLU A 16 8.44 -16.43 2.03
N LEU A 17 7.80 -16.31 3.19
CA LEU A 17 7.53 -15.02 3.80
C LEU A 17 8.85 -14.31 4.10
N GLY A 18 8.94 -13.05 3.71
CA GLY A 18 10.09 -12.22 4.07
C GLY A 18 10.20 -12.03 5.60
N PRO A 19 11.37 -11.67 6.14
CA PRO A 19 11.53 -11.38 7.56
C PRO A 19 10.79 -10.10 7.98
N GLU A 20 10.53 -9.98 9.28
CA GLU A 20 10.07 -8.75 9.90
C GLU A 20 11.24 -7.77 10.06
N GLU A 21 10.96 -6.48 9.91
CA GLU A 21 11.86 -5.39 10.28
C GLU A 21 11.09 -4.26 10.96
N ILE A 22 11.79 -3.47 11.77
CA ILE A 22 11.22 -2.27 12.39
C ILE A 22 11.69 -1.06 11.61
N VAL A 23 10.75 -0.25 11.15
CA VAL A 23 11.07 0.97 10.40
C VAL A 23 10.55 2.22 11.10
N PRO A 24 11.23 3.37 10.93
CA PRO A 24 10.67 4.66 11.32
C PRO A 24 9.34 4.93 10.61
N LEU A 25 8.39 5.56 11.31
CA LEU A 25 7.04 5.79 10.79
C LEU A 25 7.00 6.50 9.43
N HIS A 26 7.91 7.46 9.18
CA HIS A 26 7.98 8.19 7.90
C HIS A 26 8.39 7.29 6.71
N LEU A 27 8.89 6.06 6.96
CA LEU A 27 9.20 5.05 5.95
C LEU A 27 8.15 3.94 5.87
N ALA A 28 7.04 4.05 6.63
CA ALA A 28 6.03 2.99 6.74
C ALA A 28 4.99 3.00 5.61
N ALA A 29 4.82 4.10 4.88
CA ALA A 29 3.84 4.19 3.80
C ALA A 29 4.08 3.12 2.72
N GLY A 30 3.02 2.38 2.33
CA GLY A 30 3.09 1.29 1.35
C GLY A 30 3.74 0.01 1.86
N ARG A 31 4.29 -0.02 3.09
CA ARG A 31 4.83 -1.22 3.74
C ARG A 31 3.68 -2.09 4.26
N VAL A 32 3.98 -3.33 4.55
CA VAL A 32 3.01 -4.27 5.11
C VAL A 32 3.25 -4.45 6.60
N LEU A 33 2.29 -4.02 7.41
CA LEU A 33 2.25 -4.25 8.85
C LEU A 33 2.17 -5.76 9.11
N VAL A 34 3.02 -6.30 9.99
CA VAL A 34 3.13 -7.76 10.21
C VAL A 34 2.46 -8.23 11.49
N ARG A 35 2.28 -7.36 12.46
CA ARG A 35 1.55 -7.63 13.70
C ARG A 35 0.68 -6.44 14.09
N PRO A 36 -0.42 -6.68 14.81
CA PRO A 36 -1.32 -5.61 15.23
C PRO A 36 -0.58 -4.55 16.06
N VAL A 37 -1.04 -3.30 15.94
CA VAL A 37 -0.51 -2.16 16.71
C VAL A 37 -1.65 -1.53 17.49
N GLU A 38 -1.48 -1.37 18.80
CA GLU A 38 -2.49 -0.84 19.72
C GLU A 38 -2.26 0.64 20.01
N ALA A 39 -3.35 1.42 20.11
CA ALA A 39 -3.28 2.81 20.53
C ALA A 39 -2.76 2.94 21.97
N ALA A 40 -1.69 3.71 22.16
CA ALA A 40 -1.08 3.92 23.48
C ALA A 40 -1.89 4.91 24.35
N ARG A 41 -2.81 5.68 23.76
CA ARG A 41 -3.61 6.72 24.42
C ARG A 41 -4.94 6.92 23.70
N ASP A 42 -5.87 7.62 24.35
CA ASP A 42 -7.09 8.11 23.74
C ASP A 42 -6.80 9.28 22.77
N GLN A 43 -7.63 9.44 21.75
CA GLN A 43 -7.59 10.58 20.85
C GLN A 43 -9.01 11.15 20.67
N PRO A 44 -9.26 12.44 20.96
CA PRO A 44 -8.38 13.34 21.72
C PRO A 44 -8.17 12.82 23.16
N PRO A 45 -7.06 13.18 23.82
CA PRO A 45 -6.76 12.67 25.18
C PRO A 45 -7.54 13.36 26.31
N PHE A 46 -8.37 14.34 25.98
CA PHE A 46 -9.23 15.12 26.86
C PHE A 46 -10.48 15.55 26.10
N ALA A 47 -11.53 15.94 26.82
CA ALA A 47 -12.65 16.63 26.20
C ALA A 47 -12.19 17.96 25.63
N ALA A 48 -12.50 18.25 24.36
CA ALA A 48 -12.04 19.41 23.62
C ALA A 48 -13.21 20.20 23.04
N SER A 49 -13.04 21.48 22.86
CA SER A 49 -14.02 22.29 22.11
C SER A 49 -14.02 21.91 20.62
N ALA A 50 -15.22 21.76 20.07
CA ALA A 50 -15.43 21.58 18.63
C ALA A 50 -15.55 22.91 17.88
N MET A 51 -15.75 24.04 18.59
CA MET A 51 -16.02 25.35 18.02
C MET A 51 -15.25 26.43 18.78
N ASP A 52 -15.07 27.56 18.18
CA ASP A 52 -14.61 28.78 18.86
C ASP A 52 -15.78 29.41 19.61
N GLY A 53 -15.58 29.75 20.88
CA GLY A 53 -16.68 30.28 21.69
C GLY A 53 -16.34 30.46 23.15
N TYR A 54 -17.27 30.11 24.03
CA TYR A 54 -17.18 30.30 25.47
C TYR A 54 -17.64 29.01 26.18
N ALA A 55 -16.76 28.49 27.00
CA ALA A 55 -17.06 27.32 27.83
C ALA A 55 -17.79 27.74 29.10
N VAL A 56 -18.97 27.20 29.35
CA VAL A 56 -19.88 27.55 30.46
C VAL A 56 -20.45 26.32 31.13
N GLN A 57 -21.04 26.48 32.33
CA GLN A 57 -21.92 25.47 32.89
C GLN A 57 -23.28 25.48 32.20
N THR A 58 -24.02 24.36 32.26
CA THR A 58 -25.39 24.29 31.71
C THR A 58 -26.43 24.90 32.64
N ALA A 59 -26.12 25.06 33.93
CA ALA A 59 -27.04 25.65 34.90
C ALA A 59 -27.28 27.13 34.51
N GLY A 60 -28.55 27.50 34.35
CA GLY A 60 -28.95 28.88 33.99
C GLY A 60 -28.69 29.23 32.52
N LEU A 61 -28.30 28.30 31.67
CA LEU A 61 -28.03 28.54 30.24
C LEU A 61 -29.36 28.76 29.49
N ALA A 62 -29.57 30.02 29.06
CA ALA A 62 -30.75 30.43 28.29
C ALA A 62 -30.42 31.72 27.49
N PRO A 63 -31.19 32.06 26.45
CA PRO A 63 -31.10 33.35 25.80
C PRO A 63 -31.30 34.48 26.83
N GLY A 64 -30.42 35.49 26.79
CA GLY A 64 -30.37 36.60 27.76
C GLY A 64 -29.48 36.34 28.98
N ALA A 65 -29.03 35.09 29.21
CA ALA A 65 -28.07 34.80 30.29
C ALA A 65 -26.74 35.58 30.09
N ARG A 66 -26.15 36.01 31.21
CA ARG A 66 -24.91 36.83 31.22
C ARG A 66 -23.80 36.09 31.94
N TYR A 67 -22.63 36.07 31.37
CA TYR A 67 -21.44 35.41 31.95
C TYR A 67 -20.23 36.32 31.94
N ARG A 68 -19.49 36.32 33.05
CA ARG A 68 -18.21 37.01 33.18
C ARG A 68 -17.10 36.13 32.58
N VAL A 69 -16.35 36.67 31.63
CA VAL A 69 -15.17 35.96 31.06
C VAL A 69 -14.02 36.01 32.05
N ILE A 70 -13.63 34.85 32.60
CA ILE A 70 -12.60 34.74 33.65
C ILE A 70 -11.24 34.30 33.13
N GLY A 71 -11.12 33.96 31.84
CA GLY A 71 -9.88 33.57 31.24
C GLY A 71 -10.06 32.99 29.85
N GLU A 72 -9.00 32.35 29.37
CA GLU A 72 -8.93 31.80 28.01
C GLU A 72 -8.32 30.41 28.02
N ALA A 73 -8.79 29.51 27.12
CA ALA A 73 -8.23 28.20 26.81
C ALA A 73 -7.99 28.10 25.31
N ALA A 74 -6.77 27.85 24.90
CA ALA A 74 -6.38 27.63 23.51
C ALA A 74 -5.73 26.28 23.31
N ALA A 75 -5.57 25.85 22.06
CA ALA A 75 -4.83 24.62 21.75
C ALA A 75 -3.40 24.69 22.31
N GLY A 76 -3.03 23.71 23.12
CA GLY A 76 -1.75 23.70 23.85
C GLY A 76 -1.71 24.56 25.12
N HIS A 77 -2.73 25.37 25.39
CA HIS A 77 -2.82 26.25 26.56
C HIS A 77 -4.13 26.02 27.31
N ARG A 78 -4.06 25.15 28.33
CA ARG A 78 -5.20 24.82 29.17
C ARG A 78 -5.50 25.98 30.16
N PHE A 79 -6.79 26.28 30.36
CA PHE A 79 -7.21 27.07 31.50
C PHE A 79 -7.07 26.26 32.79
N SER A 80 -6.38 26.77 33.78
CA SER A 80 -6.05 26.07 35.03
C SER A 80 -7.09 26.20 36.13
N GLY A 81 -8.10 27.10 35.94
CA GLY A 81 -9.16 27.32 36.91
C GLY A 81 -10.39 26.41 36.69
N MET A 82 -11.41 26.64 37.53
CA MET A 82 -12.73 26.05 37.41
C MET A 82 -13.72 27.09 36.92
N VAL A 83 -14.63 26.72 36.03
CA VAL A 83 -15.76 27.57 35.60
C VAL A 83 -16.89 27.42 36.60
N GLY A 84 -17.22 28.51 37.27
CA GLY A 84 -18.35 28.61 38.22
C GLY A 84 -19.65 29.08 37.54
N GLU A 85 -20.71 29.17 38.36
CA GLU A 85 -21.98 29.78 37.91
C GLU A 85 -21.81 31.25 37.50
N GLY A 86 -22.39 31.66 36.38
CA GLY A 86 -22.23 32.99 35.83
C GLY A 86 -20.83 33.34 35.30
N GLU A 87 -19.97 32.32 35.16
CA GLU A 87 -18.62 32.47 34.61
C GLU A 87 -18.49 31.77 33.27
N ALA A 88 -17.62 32.30 32.41
CA ALA A 88 -17.27 31.74 31.13
C ALA A 88 -15.74 31.76 30.90
N VAL A 89 -15.21 30.82 30.16
CA VAL A 89 -13.84 30.84 29.66
C VAL A 89 -13.88 30.93 28.14
N ARG A 90 -13.19 31.95 27.57
CA ARG A 90 -13.00 32.00 26.12
C ARG A 90 -12.29 30.74 25.68
N ILE A 91 -12.83 30.02 24.70
CA ILE A 91 -12.29 28.74 24.25
C ILE A 91 -12.21 28.70 22.73
N PHE A 92 -11.14 28.08 22.23
CA PHE A 92 -10.91 27.87 20.80
C PHE A 92 -11.00 26.39 20.44
N THR A 93 -11.32 26.12 19.18
CA THR A 93 -11.41 24.77 18.62
C THR A 93 -10.15 23.94 18.95
N GLY A 94 -10.35 22.74 19.46
CA GLY A 94 -9.27 21.84 19.87
C GLY A 94 -8.67 22.13 21.25
N ALA A 95 -9.05 23.21 21.91
CA ALA A 95 -8.60 23.51 23.27
C ALA A 95 -9.23 22.53 24.28
N PRO A 96 -8.51 22.13 25.35
CA PRO A 96 -9.07 21.34 26.43
C PRO A 96 -10.23 22.07 27.12
N LEU A 97 -11.33 21.35 27.34
CA LEU A 97 -12.47 21.89 28.06
C LEU A 97 -12.06 22.21 29.50
N PRO A 98 -12.33 23.46 29.99
CA PRO A 98 -12.06 23.81 31.38
C PRO A 98 -12.87 22.97 32.37
N GLN A 99 -12.32 22.73 33.55
CA GLN A 99 -13.04 22.05 34.62
C GLN A 99 -14.30 22.83 35.00
N GLY A 100 -15.42 22.12 35.19
CA GLY A 100 -16.72 22.72 35.53
C GLY A 100 -17.55 23.09 34.29
N ALA A 101 -16.96 23.32 33.12
CA ALA A 101 -17.70 23.58 31.88
C ALA A 101 -18.39 22.33 31.34
N GLN A 102 -19.59 22.47 30.80
CA GLN A 102 -20.44 21.40 30.27
C GLN A 102 -21.00 21.72 28.88
N HIS A 103 -20.82 22.98 28.42
CA HIS A 103 -21.32 23.44 27.14
C HIS A 103 -20.33 24.49 26.58
N VAL A 104 -20.20 24.56 25.26
CA VAL A 104 -19.49 25.59 24.54
C VAL A 104 -20.52 26.39 23.75
N LEU A 105 -20.75 27.64 24.16
CA LEU A 105 -21.49 28.60 23.37
C LEU A 105 -20.63 29.02 22.19
N ILE A 106 -21.11 28.92 20.97
CA ILE A 106 -20.36 29.39 19.80
C ILE A 106 -20.30 30.92 19.81
N GLN A 107 -19.22 31.49 19.29
CA GLN A 107 -18.98 32.93 19.39
C GLN A 107 -20.03 33.80 18.68
N GLU A 108 -20.71 33.22 17.68
CA GLU A 108 -21.80 33.86 16.92
C GLU A 108 -23.10 34.00 17.74
N ASP A 109 -23.28 33.16 18.75
CA ASP A 109 -24.49 33.11 19.60
C ASP A 109 -24.35 33.94 20.86
N VAL A 110 -23.33 34.80 20.94
CA VAL A 110 -23.12 35.70 22.07
C VAL A 110 -22.79 37.10 21.60
N LYS A 111 -23.16 38.11 22.44
CA LYS A 111 -22.77 39.50 22.30
C LYS A 111 -21.95 39.90 23.52
N ARG A 112 -20.91 40.74 23.32
CA ARG A 112 -20.22 41.38 24.43
C ARG A 112 -20.90 42.73 24.78
N ASP A 113 -21.10 42.96 26.05
CA ASP A 113 -21.55 44.27 26.54
C ASP A 113 -20.37 45.22 26.83
N ALA A 114 -20.71 46.43 27.27
CA ALA A 114 -19.71 47.46 27.58
C ALA A 114 -18.84 47.12 28.80
N ASP A 115 -19.34 46.23 29.68
CA ASP A 115 -18.64 45.78 30.90
C ASP A 115 -17.76 44.56 30.64
N GLY A 116 -17.68 44.12 29.38
CA GLY A 116 -16.88 42.93 28.97
C GLY A 116 -17.50 41.59 29.29
N MET A 117 -18.74 41.57 29.76
CA MET A 117 -19.51 40.33 29.92
C MET A 117 -20.06 39.83 28.58
N ILE A 118 -20.32 38.55 28.47
CA ILE A 118 -21.03 37.98 27.32
C ILE A 118 -22.52 37.84 27.65
N ILE A 119 -23.37 38.08 26.67
CA ILE A 119 -24.82 37.88 26.72
C ILE A 119 -25.18 36.87 25.67
N VAL A 120 -25.83 35.77 26.08
CA VAL A 120 -26.29 34.71 25.19
C VAL A 120 -27.44 35.21 24.32
N THR A 121 -27.32 35.11 23.01
CA THR A 121 -28.38 35.43 22.04
C THR A 121 -29.19 34.22 21.66
N GLU A 122 -28.51 33.08 21.50
CA GLU A 122 -29.10 31.80 21.12
C GLU A 122 -28.37 30.66 21.84
N VAL A 123 -29.05 29.51 22.03
CA VAL A 123 -28.47 28.30 22.62
C VAL A 123 -28.69 27.16 21.65
N ASP A 124 -27.61 26.65 21.03
CA ASP A 124 -27.65 25.41 20.25
C ASP A 124 -27.89 24.21 21.20
N PRO A 125 -28.78 23.28 20.88
CA PRO A 125 -28.97 22.04 21.66
C PRO A 125 -27.71 21.15 21.69
N LYS A 126 -26.74 21.33 20.79
CA LYS A 126 -25.46 20.62 20.80
C LYS A 126 -24.50 21.26 21.79
N THR A 127 -23.80 20.45 22.54
CA THR A 127 -22.85 20.93 23.54
C THR A 127 -21.55 21.49 22.93
N HIS A 128 -21.27 21.22 21.66
CA HIS A 128 -20.03 21.55 20.94
C HIS A 128 -18.75 21.06 21.63
N ILE A 129 -18.86 19.96 22.37
CA ILE A 129 -17.76 19.29 23.06
C ILE A 129 -17.47 17.96 22.35
N ARG A 130 -16.23 17.74 21.99
CA ARG A 130 -15.72 16.44 21.55
C ARG A 130 -15.25 15.68 22.79
N PRO A 131 -15.83 14.52 23.10
CA PRO A 131 -15.38 13.68 24.21
C PRO A 131 -13.95 13.19 24.03
N SER A 132 -13.26 12.92 25.13
CA SER A 132 -12.02 12.14 25.10
C SER A 132 -12.26 10.79 24.43
N GLY A 133 -11.34 10.37 23.59
CA GLY A 133 -11.41 9.07 22.88
C GLY A 133 -12.49 9.01 21.79
N SER A 134 -12.99 10.15 21.29
CA SER A 134 -14.00 10.15 20.23
C SER A 134 -13.49 9.70 18.87
N ASP A 135 -12.19 9.79 18.61
CA ASP A 135 -11.57 9.31 17.37
C ASP A 135 -11.13 7.84 17.51
N PHE A 136 -10.44 7.53 18.58
CA PHE A 136 -10.11 6.18 19.03
C PHE A 136 -9.74 6.19 20.52
N LYS A 137 -9.89 5.03 21.16
CA LYS A 137 -9.54 4.82 22.56
C LYS A 137 -8.24 4.04 22.69
N ARG A 138 -7.58 4.20 23.81
CA ARG A 138 -6.44 3.36 24.22
C ARG A 138 -6.82 1.87 24.11
N GLY A 139 -5.93 1.07 23.51
CA GLY A 139 -6.13 -0.34 23.25
C GLY A 139 -6.86 -0.66 21.94
N GLU A 140 -7.38 0.34 21.22
CA GLU A 140 -7.88 0.09 19.86
C GLU A 140 -6.74 -0.28 18.92
N VAL A 141 -7.03 -1.21 17.98
CA VAL A 141 -6.02 -1.97 17.25
C VAL A 141 -6.12 -1.70 15.74
N ILE A 142 -4.98 -1.42 15.14
CA ILE A 142 -4.81 -1.58 13.68
C ILE A 142 -4.43 -3.04 13.43
N ALA A 143 -5.29 -3.77 12.73
CA ALA A 143 -5.09 -5.18 12.44
C ALA A 143 -3.98 -5.42 11.40
N ALA A 144 -3.32 -6.57 11.50
CA ALA A 144 -2.34 -7.08 10.55
C ALA A 144 -2.76 -8.47 10.05
N PRO A 145 -2.30 -8.92 8.84
CA PRO A 145 -1.45 -8.15 7.92
C PRO A 145 -2.22 -7.05 7.19
N ARG A 146 -1.58 -5.90 6.97
CA ARG A 146 -2.20 -4.75 6.30
C ARG A 146 -1.17 -3.91 5.56
N ARG A 147 -1.43 -3.59 4.29
CA ARG A 147 -0.63 -2.60 3.56
C ARG A 147 -1.01 -1.21 4.05
N LEU A 148 -0.03 -0.48 4.59
CA LEU A 148 -0.24 0.82 5.21
C LEU A 148 -0.48 1.91 4.15
N SER A 149 -1.68 2.47 4.18
CA SER A 149 -2.05 3.66 3.41
C SER A 149 -1.50 4.94 4.07
N PRO A 150 -1.52 6.11 3.39
CA PRO A 150 -1.21 7.39 4.02
C PRO A 150 -2.08 7.67 5.26
N ALA A 151 -3.37 7.28 5.23
CA ALA A 151 -4.28 7.43 6.38
C ALA A 151 -3.87 6.54 7.55
N ASP A 152 -3.40 5.30 7.28
CA ASP A 152 -2.89 4.41 8.33
C ASP A 152 -1.62 4.99 8.98
N VAL A 153 -0.74 5.61 8.20
CA VAL A 153 0.46 6.27 8.73
C VAL A 153 0.10 7.44 9.63
N ALA A 154 -0.87 8.27 9.22
CA ALA A 154 -1.38 9.36 10.06
C ALA A 154 -2.04 8.83 11.35
N LEU A 155 -2.79 7.75 11.27
CA LEU A 155 -3.40 7.09 12.41
C LEU A 155 -2.35 6.53 13.38
N LEU A 156 -1.33 5.84 12.88
CA LEU A 156 -0.20 5.33 13.69
C LEU A 156 0.55 6.49 14.38
N ALA A 157 0.73 7.62 13.71
CA ALA A 157 1.30 8.82 14.31
C ALA A 157 0.46 9.33 15.47
N SER A 158 -0.86 9.44 15.29
CA SER A 158 -1.78 9.90 16.34
C SER A 158 -1.90 8.93 17.51
N MET A 159 -1.70 7.63 17.25
CA MET A 159 -1.57 6.57 18.25
C MET A 159 -0.24 6.60 19.01
N ASN A 160 0.69 7.48 18.62
CA ASN A 160 2.02 7.68 19.21
C ASN A 160 3.02 6.55 18.95
N HIS A 161 3.03 5.99 17.72
CA HIS A 161 3.99 4.97 17.31
C HIS A 161 5.06 5.56 16.36
N PRO A 162 6.28 5.86 16.84
CA PRO A 162 7.37 6.36 16.01
C PRO A 162 8.04 5.26 15.18
N LEU A 163 7.88 3.99 15.56
CA LEU A 163 8.45 2.81 14.93
C LEU A 163 7.34 1.81 14.60
N VAL A 164 7.43 1.16 13.45
CA VAL A 164 6.38 0.27 12.92
C VAL A 164 6.98 -1.08 12.52
N PRO A 165 6.41 -2.21 13.00
CA PRO A 165 6.83 -3.54 12.58
C PRO A 165 6.23 -3.87 11.20
N VAL A 166 7.09 -4.02 10.21
CA VAL A 166 6.67 -4.27 8.83
C VAL A 166 7.42 -5.45 8.22
N ARG A 167 6.88 -5.99 7.14
CA ARG A 167 7.57 -6.99 6.33
C ARG A 167 8.70 -6.32 5.56
N ARG A 168 9.91 -6.92 5.55
CA ARG A 168 11.01 -6.48 4.68
C ARG A 168 10.56 -6.59 3.22
N LYS A 169 10.87 -5.59 2.41
CA LYS A 169 10.60 -5.64 0.97
C LYS A 169 11.40 -6.79 0.35
N PRO A 170 10.76 -7.73 -0.38
CA PRO A 170 11.49 -8.76 -1.11
C PRO A 170 12.35 -8.10 -2.19
N VAL A 171 13.61 -8.53 -2.26
CA VAL A 171 14.56 -8.10 -3.28
C VAL A 171 14.38 -8.98 -4.51
N VAL A 172 14.02 -8.38 -5.64
CA VAL A 172 13.84 -9.08 -6.92
C VAL A 172 14.95 -8.69 -7.89
N ALA A 173 15.68 -9.67 -8.39
CA ALA A 173 16.66 -9.48 -9.47
C ALA A 173 16.00 -9.75 -10.82
N VAL A 174 15.94 -8.76 -11.69
CA VAL A 174 15.38 -8.87 -13.05
C VAL A 174 16.51 -8.93 -14.07
N ILE A 175 16.51 -9.98 -14.88
CA ILE A 175 17.52 -10.28 -15.92
C ILE A 175 16.82 -10.29 -17.28
N SER A 176 17.22 -9.42 -18.20
CA SER A 176 16.87 -9.53 -19.62
C SER A 176 17.88 -10.40 -20.33
N THR A 177 17.43 -11.32 -21.20
CA THR A 177 18.31 -12.21 -21.98
C THR A 177 18.07 -12.03 -23.46
N GLY A 178 19.14 -11.99 -24.25
CA GLY A 178 19.10 -11.87 -25.71
C GLY A 178 20.26 -11.05 -26.26
N ASP A 179 20.80 -11.49 -27.41
CA ASP A 179 21.85 -10.78 -28.12
C ASP A 179 21.32 -9.55 -28.86
N GLU A 180 20.02 -9.54 -29.16
CA GLU A 180 19.30 -8.44 -29.79
C GLU A 180 19.07 -7.24 -28.87
N LEU A 181 19.25 -7.41 -27.56
CA LEU A 181 18.87 -6.40 -26.57
C LEU A 181 19.98 -5.36 -26.35
N VAL A 182 19.56 -4.10 -26.27
CA VAL A 182 20.41 -2.97 -25.83
C VAL A 182 19.64 -2.14 -24.80
N MET A 183 20.36 -1.43 -23.93
CA MET A 183 19.75 -0.57 -22.92
C MET A 183 19.18 0.72 -23.52
N PRO A 184 18.11 1.30 -22.92
CA PRO A 184 17.62 2.62 -23.30
C PRO A 184 18.75 3.65 -23.29
N GLY A 185 18.76 4.54 -24.30
CA GLY A 185 19.81 5.56 -24.49
C GLY A 185 21.00 5.10 -25.34
N GLN A 186 21.09 3.83 -25.66
CA GLN A 186 22.04 3.31 -26.64
C GLN A 186 21.45 3.38 -28.05
N ASN A 187 22.31 3.48 -29.09
CA ASN A 187 21.89 3.42 -30.50
C ASN A 187 21.82 1.95 -30.93
N PRO A 188 20.62 1.37 -31.16
CA PRO A 188 20.48 0.01 -31.62
C PRO A 188 20.90 -0.13 -33.07
N ARG A 189 21.55 -1.24 -33.44
CA ARG A 189 21.73 -1.64 -34.84
C ARG A 189 20.38 -2.11 -35.42
N ASP A 190 20.32 -2.36 -36.72
CA ASP A 190 19.07 -2.79 -37.41
C ASP A 190 18.54 -4.13 -36.91
N ASP A 191 19.38 -4.96 -36.29
CA ASP A 191 19.08 -6.25 -35.70
C ASP A 191 18.87 -6.21 -34.16
N GLN A 192 18.82 -5.02 -33.56
CA GLN A 192 18.71 -4.83 -32.12
C GLN A 192 17.43 -4.09 -31.72
N ILE A 193 16.97 -4.37 -30.51
CA ILE A 193 15.79 -3.73 -29.89
C ILE A 193 16.12 -3.23 -28.49
N ILE A 194 15.36 -2.26 -28.03
CA ILE A 194 15.53 -1.71 -26.67
C ILE A 194 14.91 -2.65 -25.64
N ALA A 195 15.66 -2.96 -24.58
CA ALA A 195 15.21 -3.77 -23.44
C ALA A 195 14.22 -2.98 -22.58
N SER A 196 12.95 -2.92 -22.96
CA SER A 196 11.91 -2.14 -22.27
C SER A 196 11.20 -2.92 -21.16
N ASN A 197 11.08 -4.25 -21.31
CA ASN A 197 10.28 -5.10 -20.44
C ASN A 197 10.74 -5.08 -18.97
N CYS A 198 12.06 -5.07 -18.75
CA CYS A 198 12.63 -5.04 -17.39
C CYS A 198 12.25 -3.76 -16.63
N PHE A 199 12.10 -2.62 -17.30
CA PHE A 199 11.68 -1.36 -16.69
C PHE A 199 10.19 -1.41 -16.33
N GLY A 200 9.33 -1.92 -17.22
CA GLY A 200 7.91 -2.09 -16.94
C GLY A 200 7.66 -3.06 -15.79
N LEU A 201 8.35 -4.20 -15.78
CA LEU A 201 8.26 -5.17 -14.69
C LEU A 201 8.84 -4.62 -13.38
N LYS A 202 9.95 -3.87 -13.42
CA LYS A 202 10.46 -3.17 -12.24
C LYS A 202 9.39 -2.29 -11.62
N ALA A 203 8.77 -1.42 -12.41
CA ALA A 203 7.73 -0.51 -11.93
C ALA A 203 6.55 -1.29 -11.30
N LEU A 204 6.05 -2.33 -11.97
CA LEU A 204 4.98 -3.19 -11.49
C LEU A 204 5.31 -3.86 -10.14
N LEU A 205 6.51 -4.39 -10.01
CA LEU A 205 6.94 -5.11 -8.80
C LEU A 205 7.20 -4.14 -7.64
N GLU A 206 7.74 -2.96 -7.91
CA GLU A 206 7.92 -1.90 -6.89
C GLU A 206 6.57 -1.36 -6.41
N GLU A 207 5.60 -1.17 -7.30
CA GLU A 207 4.22 -0.85 -6.95
C GLU A 207 3.59 -1.96 -6.08
N SER A 208 3.92 -3.23 -6.35
CA SER A 208 3.49 -4.37 -5.54
C SER A 208 4.16 -4.46 -4.17
N GLY A 209 5.24 -3.70 -3.93
CA GLY A 209 5.95 -3.60 -2.65
C GLY A 209 7.33 -4.26 -2.60
N ALA A 210 7.87 -4.70 -3.72
CA ALA A 210 9.23 -5.24 -3.82
C ALA A 210 10.31 -4.14 -3.88
N ALA A 211 11.57 -4.53 -3.72
CA ALA A 211 12.75 -3.76 -4.10
C ALA A 211 13.39 -4.43 -5.31
N VAL A 212 13.50 -3.74 -6.45
CA VAL A 212 13.88 -4.37 -7.71
C VAL A 212 15.25 -3.89 -8.20
N ARG A 213 16.10 -4.84 -8.55
CA ARG A 213 17.40 -4.62 -9.19
C ARG A 213 17.34 -5.13 -10.63
N ILE A 214 17.52 -4.24 -11.62
CA ILE A 214 17.77 -4.65 -13.01
C ILE A 214 19.25 -5.00 -13.10
N LEU A 215 19.54 -6.24 -13.48
CA LEU A 215 20.90 -6.72 -13.73
C LEU A 215 21.30 -6.46 -15.19
N PRO A 216 22.62 -6.54 -15.53
CA PRO A 216 23.06 -6.42 -16.90
C PRO A 216 22.36 -7.41 -17.84
N ILE A 217 22.16 -7.04 -19.10
CA ILE A 217 21.61 -7.93 -20.12
C ILE A 217 22.55 -9.14 -20.26
N ALA A 218 22.01 -10.33 -20.06
CA ALA A 218 22.74 -11.57 -20.28
C ALA A 218 22.72 -11.92 -21.78
N ARG A 219 23.88 -12.07 -22.37
CA ARG A 219 24.02 -12.56 -23.76
C ARG A 219 23.66 -14.03 -23.85
N ASP A 220 23.27 -14.48 -25.05
CA ASP A 220 22.83 -15.85 -25.31
C ASP A 220 24.00 -16.85 -25.34
N THR A 221 24.76 -16.86 -24.24
CA THR A 221 25.82 -17.82 -23.97
C THR A 221 25.74 -18.35 -22.54
N ILE A 222 26.07 -19.63 -22.34
CA ILE A 222 26.03 -20.25 -21.01
C ILE A 222 26.90 -19.47 -20.00
N PRO A 223 28.16 -19.08 -20.31
CA PRO A 223 29.00 -18.33 -19.36
C PRO A 223 28.41 -16.97 -18.98
N ALA A 224 27.83 -16.22 -19.94
CA ALA A 224 27.22 -14.91 -19.64
C ALA A 224 25.99 -15.07 -18.74
N LEU A 225 25.13 -16.05 -19.02
CA LEU A 225 23.96 -16.36 -18.19
C LEU A 225 24.36 -16.80 -16.78
N GLN A 226 25.37 -17.68 -16.65
CA GLN A 226 25.88 -18.11 -15.35
C GLN A 226 26.38 -16.93 -14.51
N MET A 227 27.20 -16.06 -15.11
CA MET A 227 27.71 -14.85 -14.44
C MET A 227 26.58 -13.98 -13.90
N VAL A 228 25.55 -13.69 -14.70
CA VAL A 228 24.43 -12.84 -14.27
C VAL A 228 23.57 -13.55 -13.23
N PHE A 229 23.38 -14.85 -13.33
CA PHE A 229 22.70 -15.63 -12.29
C PHE A 229 23.44 -15.58 -10.94
N GLU A 230 24.77 -15.65 -10.93
CA GLU A 230 25.56 -15.54 -9.70
C GLU A 230 25.31 -14.19 -8.98
N PHE A 231 25.24 -13.07 -9.73
CA PHE A 231 24.85 -11.78 -9.18
C PHE A 231 23.42 -11.76 -8.63
N ALA A 232 22.53 -12.56 -9.23
CA ALA A 232 21.13 -12.63 -8.85
C ALA A 232 20.89 -13.46 -7.58
N LEU A 233 21.78 -14.39 -7.21
CA LEU A 233 21.61 -15.30 -6.07
C LEU A 233 21.52 -14.59 -4.70
N THR A 234 21.85 -13.29 -4.63
CA THR A 234 21.69 -12.47 -3.42
C THR A 234 20.29 -11.86 -3.30
N ALA A 235 19.39 -12.13 -4.26
CA ALA A 235 17.99 -11.69 -4.23
C ALA A 235 17.11 -12.75 -3.57
N ASP A 236 15.90 -12.33 -3.19
CA ASP A 236 14.87 -13.24 -2.67
C ASP A 236 14.10 -13.93 -3.82
N LEU A 237 14.17 -13.35 -5.02
CA LEU A 237 13.53 -13.88 -6.23
C LEU A 237 14.33 -13.44 -7.48
N ILE A 238 14.57 -14.38 -8.39
CA ILE A 238 15.14 -14.13 -9.71
C ILE A 238 14.00 -14.14 -10.74
N VAL A 239 13.94 -13.11 -11.58
CA VAL A 239 13.02 -13.04 -12.73
C VAL A 239 13.85 -12.88 -14.00
N THR A 240 13.73 -13.84 -14.94
CA THR A 240 14.32 -13.71 -16.27
C THR A 240 13.26 -13.34 -17.30
N ILE A 241 13.65 -12.56 -18.31
CA ILE A 241 12.80 -12.10 -19.40
C ILE A 241 13.46 -12.53 -20.72
N GLY A 242 12.83 -13.42 -21.45
CA GLY A 242 13.40 -14.04 -22.64
C GLY A 242 14.12 -15.36 -22.33
N GLY A 243 14.72 -15.96 -23.35
CA GLY A 243 15.42 -17.23 -23.23
C GLY A 243 14.55 -18.45 -22.92
N ALA A 244 13.26 -18.26 -22.65
CA ALA A 244 12.28 -19.31 -22.39
C ALA A 244 11.64 -19.82 -23.70
N SER A 245 12.44 -20.17 -24.69
CA SER A 245 11.94 -20.68 -25.97
C SER A 245 11.75 -22.20 -25.96
N VAL A 246 10.76 -22.68 -26.71
CA VAL A 246 10.51 -24.12 -26.87
C VAL A 246 11.52 -24.73 -27.82
N GLY A 247 12.56 -25.36 -27.32
CA GLY A 247 13.50 -26.11 -28.18
C GLY A 247 14.93 -26.20 -27.64
N ASP A 248 15.84 -26.67 -28.48
CA ASP A 248 17.27 -26.80 -28.15
C ASP A 248 18.01 -25.52 -27.82
N HIS A 249 17.35 -24.39 -28.01
CA HIS A 249 17.84 -23.03 -27.75
C HIS A 249 17.44 -22.44 -26.38
N ASP A 250 16.88 -23.25 -25.45
CA ASP A 250 16.59 -22.78 -24.07
C ASP A 250 17.89 -22.70 -23.24
N LEU A 251 18.68 -21.65 -23.53
CA LEU A 251 19.96 -21.43 -22.87
C LEU A 251 19.77 -21.06 -21.39
N VAL A 252 18.66 -20.41 -21.04
CA VAL A 252 18.32 -20.04 -19.64
C VAL A 252 18.14 -21.31 -18.80
N ALA A 253 17.37 -22.28 -19.27
CA ALA A 253 17.21 -23.55 -18.58
C ALA A 253 18.52 -24.36 -18.50
N LYS A 254 19.34 -24.35 -19.56
CA LYS A 254 20.65 -25.02 -19.58
C LYS A 254 21.62 -24.39 -18.58
N ALA A 255 21.73 -23.06 -18.57
CA ALA A 255 22.58 -22.32 -17.64
C ALA A 255 22.10 -22.51 -16.19
N GLY A 256 20.77 -22.47 -15.95
CA GLY A 256 20.22 -22.75 -14.65
C GLY A 256 20.55 -24.17 -14.17
N LYS A 257 20.39 -25.18 -15.02
CA LYS A 257 20.75 -26.59 -14.71
C LYS A 257 22.21 -26.75 -14.32
N SER A 258 23.13 -26.07 -15.03
CA SER A 258 24.56 -26.13 -14.71
C SER A 258 24.90 -25.52 -13.35
N LEU A 259 24.04 -24.62 -12.84
CA LEU A 259 24.11 -24.03 -11.49
C LEU A 259 23.27 -24.81 -10.46
N GLY A 260 22.76 -26.00 -10.83
CA GLY A 260 21.98 -26.85 -9.93
C GLY A 260 20.49 -26.49 -9.85
N MET A 261 19.93 -25.85 -10.88
CA MET A 261 18.52 -25.52 -10.93
C MET A 261 17.62 -26.75 -10.83
N GLN A 262 16.72 -26.71 -9.86
CA GLN A 262 15.60 -27.64 -9.72
C GLN A 262 14.36 -26.99 -10.35
N GLN A 263 13.92 -27.51 -11.48
CA GLN A 263 12.77 -26.98 -12.21
C GLN A 263 11.47 -27.56 -11.62
N SER A 264 10.52 -26.67 -11.27
CA SER A 264 9.19 -27.05 -10.78
C SER A 264 8.21 -27.30 -11.90
N PHE A 265 8.13 -26.38 -12.86
CA PHE A 265 7.30 -26.55 -14.05
C PHE A 265 7.84 -25.76 -15.25
N TYR A 266 7.30 -26.11 -16.41
CA TYR A 266 7.53 -25.43 -17.68
C TYR A 266 6.26 -25.46 -18.54
N LYS A 267 5.82 -24.28 -19.02
CA LYS A 267 4.61 -24.02 -19.80
C LYS A 267 3.29 -24.06 -19.00
N VAL A 268 2.56 -22.96 -19.14
CA VAL A 268 1.24 -22.74 -18.56
C VAL A 268 0.19 -22.68 -19.67
N ALA A 269 -1.01 -23.18 -19.39
CA ALA A 269 -2.14 -23.18 -20.31
C ALA A 269 -2.79 -21.77 -20.37
N MET A 270 -2.06 -20.79 -20.87
CA MET A 270 -2.57 -19.43 -21.10
C MET A 270 -2.07 -18.82 -22.41
N ARG A 271 -2.76 -17.81 -22.88
CA ARG A 271 -2.37 -17.02 -24.06
C ARG A 271 -2.82 -15.56 -23.88
N PRO A 272 -1.87 -14.58 -23.92
CA PRO A 272 -0.43 -14.75 -24.06
C PRO A 272 0.20 -15.30 -22.77
N GLY A 273 1.47 -15.75 -22.82
CA GLY A 273 2.21 -16.17 -21.63
C GLY A 273 2.50 -17.67 -21.48
N LYS A 274 2.21 -18.47 -22.53
CA LYS A 274 2.45 -19.92 -22.52
C LYS A 274 3.86 -20.36 -22.05
N PRO A 275 4.97 -19.75 -22.53
CA PRO A 275 6.31 -20.12 -22.10
C PRO A 275 6.67 -19.45 -20.77
N LEU A 276 6.16 -19.99 -19.68
CA LEU A 276 6.51 -19.62 -18.32
C LEU A 276 7.24 -20.81 -17.68
N MET A 277 8.39 -20.57 -17.08
CA MET A 277 9.08 -21.57 -16.29
C MET A 277 9.27 -21.12 -14.85
N ALA A 278 9.37 -22.08 -13.93
CA ALA A 278 9.71 -21.81 -12.54
C ALA A 278 10.59 -22.92 -11.98
N GLY A 279 11.39 -22.54 -11.00
CA GLY A 279 12.27 -23.44 -10.28
C GLY A 279 13.07 -22.72 -9.22
N ARG A 280 14.15 -23.34 -8.75
CA ARG A 280 15.05 -22.81 -7.74
C ARG A 280 16.48 -23.03 -8.20
N ILE A 281 17.31 -21.98 -8.20
CA ILE A 281 18.76 -22.08 -8.41
C ILE A 281 19.39 -22.01 -7.02
N LYS A 282 20.03 -23.11 -6.58
CA LYS A 282 20.43 -23.28 -5.18
C LYS A 282 19.20 -23.02 -4.27
N ASP A 283 19.28 -22.00 -3.39
CA ASP A 283 18.19 -21.67 -2.50
C ASP A 283 17.29 -20.53 -3.00
N THR A 284 17.60 -19.93 -4.16
CA THR A 284 16.89 -18.77 -4.69
C THR A 284 15.81 -19.18 -5.70
N PRO A 285 14.53 -18.83 -5.46
CA PRO A 285 13.45 -19.03 -6.41
C PRO A 285 13.72 -18.27 -7.72
N MET A 286 13.33 -18.87 -8.84
CA MET A 286 13.46 -18.28 -10.17
C MET A 286 12.17 -18.46 -10.96
N ILE A 287 11.76 -17.38 -11.65
CA ILE A 287 10.63 -17.37 -12.57
C ILE A 287 11.12 -16.81 -13.92
N GLY A 288 11.01 -17.62 -14.96
CA GLY A 288 11.35 -17.23 -16.34
C GLY A 288 10.11 -16.82 -17.12
N LEU A 289 10.11 -15.60 -17.60
CA LEU A 289 9.02 -14.99 -18.38
C LEU A 289 9.34 -15.01 -19.88
N PRO A 290 8.30 -15.02 -20.74
CA PRO A 290 8.49 -14.86 -22.18
C PRO A 290 9.10 -13.49 -22.52
N GLY A 291 9.89 -13.43 -23.59
CA GLY A 291 10.52 -12.19 -24.06
C GLY A 291 9.55 -11.20 -24.73
N ASN A 292 8.38 -11.67 -25.21
CA ASN A 292 7.38 -10.78 -25.80
C ASN A 292 6.84 -9.79 -24.76
N PRO A 293 6.83 -8.46 -25.04
CA PRO A 293 6.45 -7.42 -24.09
C PRO A 293 5.07 -7.62 -23.47
N VAL A 294 4.05 -7.89 -24.28
CA VAL A 294 2.69 -8.11 -23.80
C VAL A 294 2.63 -9.36 -22.91
N SER A 295 3.29 -10.45 -23.34
CA SER A 295 3.32 -11.70 -22.58
C SER A 295 4.02 -11.52 -21.23
N SER A 296 5.15 -10.83 -21.18
CA SER A 296 5.90 -10.61 -19.94
C SER A 296 5.12 -9.74 -18.95
N MET A 297 4.46 -8.66 -19.42
CA MET A 297 3.63 -7.80 -18.55
C MET A 297 2.39 -8.54 -18.02
N VAL A 298 1.69 -9.30 -18.87
CA VAL A 298 0.55 -10.12 -18.43
C VAL A 298 0.99 -11.17 -17.41
N CYS A 299 2.12 -11.85 -17.64
CA CYS A 299 2.69 -12.79 -16.67
C CYS A 299 3.12 -12.07 -15.38
N GLY A 300 3.60 -10.84 -15.46
CA GLY A 300 3.91 -9.99 -14.31
C GLY A 300 2.69 -9.79 -13.41
N HIS A 301 1.57 -9.38 -13.99
CA HIS A 301 0.31 -9.18 -13.25
C HIS A 301 -0.26 -10.49 -12.72
N VAL A 302 -0.32 -11.54 -13.54
CA VAL A 302 -0.97 -12.82 -13.19
C VAL A 302 -0.16 -13.62 -12.18
N PHE A 303 1.17 -13.60 -12.26
CA PHE A 303 2.03 -14.48 -11.46
C PHE A 303 2.94 -13.73 -10.50
N LEU A 304 3.67 -12.69 -10.95
CA LEU A 304 4.65 -12.04 -10.08
C LEU A 304 3.99 -11.19 -8.99
N THR A 305 2.95 -10.43 -9.31
CA THR A 305 2.22 -9.64 -8.29
C THR A 305 1.68 -10.52 -7.15
N PRO A 306 0.98 -11.65 -7.39
CA PRO A 306 0.57 -12.56 -6.33
C PRO A 306 1.73 -13.16 -5.53
N VAL A 307 2.85 -13.50 -6.20
CA VAL A 307 4.06 -14.01 -5.54
C VAL A 307 4.64 -12.96 -4.59
N ILE A 308 4.79 -11.70 -5.02
CA ILE A 308 5.26 -10.62 -4.15
C ILE A 308 4.31 -10.40 -2.97
N ARG A 309 2.99 -10.41 -3.21
CA ARG A 309 1.98 -10.31 -2.13
C ARG A 309 2.12 -11.44 -1.11
N HIS A 310 2.35 -12.67 -1.57
CA HIS A 310 2.61 -13.82 -0.70
C HIS A 310 3.89 -13.62 0.13
N MET A 311 4.99 -13.20 -0.48
CA MET A 311 6.25 -12.90 0.22
C MET A 311 6.09 -11.78 1.28
N LEU A 312 5.16 -10.85 1.06
CA LEU A 312 4.81 -9.80 2.00
C LEU A 312 3.82 -10.24 3.09
N GLY A 313 3.26 -11.45 3.01
CA GLY A 313 2.27 -11.98 3.95
C GLY A 313 0.89 -11.37 3.77
N LEU A 314 0.62 -10.75 2.62
CA LEU A 314 -0.72 -10.28 2.29
C LEU A 314 -1.58 -11.46 1.82
N PRO A 315 -2.88 -11.49 2.17
CA PRO A 315 -3.78 -12.51 1.68
C PRO A 315 -3.81 -12.50 0.15
N ALA A 316 -4.06 -13.66 -0.43
CA ALA A 316 -4.32 -13.76 -1.86
C ALA A 316 -5.43 -12.79 -2.22
N GLU A 317 -5.19 -11.95 -3.23
CA GLU A 317 -6.22 -11.05 -3.71
C GLU A 317 -7.33 -11.90 -4.29
N GLN A 318 -8.51 -11.82 -3.72
CA GLN A 318 -9.69 -12.37 -4.38
C GLN A 318 -9.85 -11.60 -5.68
N THR A 319 -9.58 -12.27 -6.80
CA THR A 319 -9.81 -11.66 -8.12
C THR A 319 -11.28 -11.23 -8.17
N ARG A 320 -11.53 -9.94 -8.10
CA ARG A 320 -12.88 -9.40 -8.23
C ARG A 320 -13.30 -9.61 -9.68
N HIS A 321 -14.06 -10.66 -9.92
CA HIS A 321 -14.71 -10.88 -11.21
C HIS A 321 -15.89 -9.91 -11.33
N THR A 322 -15.79 -8.94 -12.21
CA THR A 322 -16.91 -8.10 -12.59
C THR A 322 -17.46 -8.62 -13.92
N LEU A 323 -18.72 -9.04 -13.91
CA LEU A 323 -19.41 -9.37 -15.15
C LEU A 323 -19.76 -8.08 -15.86
N ALA A 324 -19.28 -7.92 -17.09
CA ALA A 324 -19.63 -6.81 -17.96
C ALA A 324 -20.19 -7.35 -19.29
N PRO A 325 -21.26 -6.74 -19.83
CA PRO A 325 -21.75 -7.11 -21.14
C PRO A 325 -20.72 -6.72 -22.21
N LEU A 326 -20.45 -7.63 -23.11
CA LEU A 326 -19.58 -7.36 -24.25
C LEU A 326 -20.36 -6.52 -25.32
N ALA A 327 -19.72 -5.48 -25.85
CA ALA A 327 -20.27 -4.66 -26.91
C ALA A 327 -20.42 -5.43 -28.24
N CYS A 328 -19.59 -6.46 -28.44
CA CYS A 328 -19.66 -7.38 -29.59
C CYS A 328 -19.28 -8.78 -29.16
N ALA A 329 -19.79 -9.77 -29.89
CA ALA A 329 -19.43 -11.17 -29.63
C ALA A 329 -17.95 -11.42 -29.89
N ILE A 330 -17.29 -12.11 -28.96
CA ILE A 330 -15.92 -12.57 -29.12
C ILE A 330 -15.95 -14.05 -29.53
N ALA A 331 -15.23 -14.38 -30.60
CA ALA A 331 -15.10 -15.76 -31.02
C ALA A 331 -14.44 -16.63 -29.94
N ARG A 332 -14.90 -17.85 -29.78
CA ARG A 332 -14.35 -18.79 -28.80
C ARG A 332 -12.87 -19.05 -29.06
N ASN A 333 -12.06 -18.74 -28.10
CA ASN A 333 -10.60 -18.90 -28.17
C ASN A 333 -10.19 -20.35 -27.89
N GLY A 334 -10.42 -21.33 -28.63
CA GLY A 334 -9.88 -22.68 -28.44
C GLY A 334 -9.60 -23.09 -26.97
N PRO A 335 -8.86 -24.16 -26.69
CA PRO A 335 -8.60 -24.64 -25.31
C PRO A 335 -7.55 -23.82 -24.52
N ARG A 336 -7.36 -22.56 -24.85
CA ARG A 336 -6.35 -21.66 -24.22
C ARG A 336 -7.03 -20.43 -23.67
N GLU A 337 -7.15 -20.33 -22.35
CA GLU A 337 -7.60 -19.16 -21.59
C GLU A 337 -6.42 -18.59 -20.79
N PRO A 338 -6.47 -17.29 -20.41
CA PRO A 338 -7.34 -16.18 -20.77
C PRO A 338 -6.85 -15.37 -21.97
N VAL A 339 -7.74 -14.49 -22.51
CA VAL A 339 -7.39 -13.50 -23.53
C VAL A 339 -7.12 -12.19 -22.81
N SER A 340 -5.97 -11.56 -23.06
CA SER A 340 -5.74 -10.19 -22.61
C SER A 340 -6.12 -9.19 -23.71
N TYR A 341 -6.83 -8.14 -23.33
CA TYR A 341 -7.16 -7.00 -24.18
C TYR A 341 -6.38 -5.78 -23.73
N THR A 342 -5.85 -5.01 -24.66
CA THR A 342 -5.14 -3.76 -24.36
C THR A 342 -6.10 -2.62 -24.01
N HIS A 343 -7.40 -2.74 -24.33
CA HIS A 343 -8.42 -1.73 -24.05
C HIS A 343 -9.76 -2.39 -23.73
N LEU A 344 -10.36 -1.99 -22.62
CA LEU A 344 -11.80 -2.08 -22.38
C LEU A 344 -12.38 -0.71 -22.74
N THR A 345 -12.94 -0.57 -23.93
CA THR A 345 -13.81 0.58 -24.21
C THR A 345 -15.14 0.34 -23.51
N LEU A 346 -15.33 1.00 -22.37
CA LEU A 346 -16.67 1.13 -21.81
C LEU A 346 -17.50 1.98 -22.80
N PRO A 347 -18.73 1.54 -23.17
CA PRO A 347 -19.60 2.39 -23.96
C PRO A 347 -19.88 3.64 -23.13
N THR A 348 -19.34 4.79 -23.54
CA THR A 348 -19.78 6.09 -23.08
C THR A 348 -21.20 6.25 -23.59
N LYS A 349 -22.19 6.05 -22.72
CA LYS A 349 -23.52 6.58 -22.99
C LYS A 349 -23.39 8.09 -22.99
N ALA A 350 -23.62 8.68 -24.17
CA ALA A 350 -23.98 10.08 -24.30
C ALA A 350 -25.28 10.37 -23.55
#